data_aa466560c66c7cf43b8150956e45a008
#
_entry.id   aa466560c66c7cf43b8150956e45a008
#
_cell.length_a   1.000
_cell.length_b   1.000
_cell.length_c   1.000
_cell.angle_alpha   90.00
_cell.angle_beta   90.00
_cell.angle_gamma   90.00
#
_symmetry.space_group_name_H-M   'P 1'
#
loop_
_entity.id
_entity.type
_entity.pdbx_description
1 polymer ?
#
loop_
_entity_poly.entity_id
_entity_poly.type
_entity_poly.pdbx_seq_one_letter_code
_entity_poly.pdbx_strand_id
1 'polypeptide(L)'
;MPHVTPAPAVRMRGIHKRFGAVQANADVSLQVAPGTVHGIVGENGAGKSTLMSVLYGFYRADSGQIEVFGQPVNIRNADDAIALGIGMVHQHFMLVDTLSALENVMLGAEPHWLLARAQAAVRLKLEALMQTTGLQLDLDCLVADLAVGDRQRLEILKTLYRGAKILILDEPTAVLTPQETGHLFQVLDGLRKQGTTIVLITHKLKEVMRLCDQVTIMRAGRVVQDLAVAEASIEGLAEAMVGRKVNIGRSHGPPSAPGQVLLQARNLLVRDALHVTRLKDLNLRLHAGEIVGIAGVSGNGQSELLDLLSGLLQPASGQLELGGRTFEASAWLDPGTARELGLAHVPEDRQARALVMNFPAWESAVLGYDSLPAYGHGGWLNHQHMRRATGQYMERFDVRPRNPELQSSKFSGGNQQKLVLARELGQAPKVLLVGQPTRGVDIGAIEFIYSQLRALRAAGCAVLLVSSELDEILALSDRVIVMYQGAVTGELPIADCSEARLGMLMLGGAVQ
;
A
#
# COMPACT_ATOMS: atom_id res chain seq x y z
N MET A 1 -28.27 34.90 20.46
CA MET A 1 -27.06 34.56 21.23
C MET A 1 -25.92 34.38 20.24
N PRO A 2 -24.75 34.96 20.41
CA PRO A 2 -23.63 34.71 19.52
C PRO A 2 -23.28 33.22 19.59
N HIS A 3 -23.26 32.54 18.46
CA HIS A 3 -22.77 31.18 18.34
C HIS A 3 -21.30 31.20 18.78
N VAL A 4 -21.01 30.80 19.99
CA VAL A 4 -19.64 30.55 20.45
C VAL A 4 -19.19 29.30 19.69
N THR A 5 -18.42 29.50 18.67
CA THR A 5 -17.78 28.37 17.96
C THR A 5 -16.93 27.60 18.97
N PRO A 6 -17.13 26.30 19.18
CA PRO A 6 -16.36 25.55 20.16
C PRO A 6 -14.88 25.64 19.83
N ALA A 7 -14.04 25.71 20.87
CA ALA A 7 -12.60 25.73 20.68
C ALA A 7 -12.16 24.49 19.89
N PRO A 8 -11.25 24.62 18.93
CA PRO A 8 -10.78 23.48 18.14
C PRO A 8 -10.09 22.45 19.03
N ALA A 9 -10.26 21.18 18.70
CA ALA A 9 -9.57 20.09 19.39
C ALA A 9 -8.05 20.20 19.22
N VAL A 10 -7.61 20.53 17.99
CA VAL A 10 -6.21 20.82 17.69
C VAL A 10 -6.16 22.09 16.84
N ARG A 11 -5.23 22.98 17.17
CA ARG A 11 -4.84 24.08 16.31
C ARG A 11 -3.31 24.19 16.27
N MET A 12 -2.77 24.07 15.08
CA MET A 12 -1.35 24.28 14.80
C MET A 12 -1.21 25.52 13.94
N ARG A 13 -0.26 26.40 14.25
CA ARG A 13 -0.05 27.65 13.52
C ARG A 13 1.41 27.84 13.19
N GLY A 14 1.72 28.06 11.90
CA GLY A 14 3.06 28.40 11.43
C GLY A 14 4.09 27.34 11.78
N ILE A 15 3.73 26.05 11.69
CA ILE A 15 4.64 24.96 12.04
C ILE A 15 5.73 24.81 10.97
N HIS A 16 6.97 24.88 11.44
CA HIS A 16 8.15 24.58 10.64
C HIS A 16 8.86 23.36 11.20
N LYS A 17 9.31 22.47 10.31
CA LYS A 17 10.18 21.35 10.63
C LYS A 17 11.14 21.03 9.51
N ARG A 18 12.43 20.94 9.83
CA ARG A 18 13.52 20.68 8.88
C ARG A 18 14.38 19.52 9.36
N PHE A 19 14.82 18.69 8.43
CA PHE A 19 15.80 17.64 8.65
C PHE A 19 16.99 17.84 7.70
N GLY A 20 18.07 18.39 8.22
CA GLY A 20 19.23 18.77 7.40
C GLY A 20 18.84 19.72 6.28
N ALA A 21 19.00 19.32 5.03
CA ALA A 21 18.63 20.10 3.86
C ALA A 21 17.12 20.01 3.49
N VAL A 22 16.37 19.07 4.06
CA VAL A 22 14.98 18.80 3.70
C VAL A 22 14.03 19.59 4.60
N GLN A 23 13.23 20.49 4.01
CA GLN A 23 12.15 21.19 4.68
C GLN A 23 10.90 20.31 4.65
N ALA A 24 10.61 19.59 5.75
CA ALA A 24 9.49 18.68 5.83
C ALA A 24 8.14 19.38 6.05
N ASN A 25 8.13 20.47 6.86
CA ASN A 25 6.97 21.32 7.04
C ASN A 25 7.43 22.80 6.96
N ALA A 26 6.73 23.62 6.20
CA ALA A 26 7.04 25.01 5.95
C ALA A 26 5.78 25.88 6.11
N ASP A 27 5.67 26.58 7.24
CA ASP A 27 4.53 27.44 7.56
C ASP A 27 3.18 26.69 7.51
N VAL A 28 3.13 25.51 8.14
CA VAL A 28 1.94 24.68 8.15
C VAL A 28 1.00 25.15 9.25
N SER A 29 -0.25 25.46 8.88
CA SER A 29 -1.35 25.73 9.80
C SER A 29 -2.47 24.74 9.57
N LEU A 30 -2.98 24.14 10.68
CA LEU A 30 -4.02 23.11 10.69
C LEU A 30 -5.00 23.41 11.81
N GLN A 31 -6.28 23.22 11.56
CA GLN A 31 -7.32 23.31 12.59
C GLN A 31 -8.26 22.11 12.49
N VAL A 32 -8.42 21.40 13.61
CA VAL A 32 -9.29 20.22 13.71
C VAL A 32 -10.43 20.54 14.69
N ALA A 33 -11.66 20.39 14.24
CA ALA A 33 -12.84 20.58 15.08
C ALA A 33 -13.04 19.38 16.04
N PRO A 34 -13.57 19.61 17.25
CA PRO A 34 -13.80 18.54 18.21
C PRO A 34 -14.93 17.60 17.73
N GLY A 35 -14.76 16.28 17.96
CA GLY A 35 -15.76 15.28 17.61
C GLY A 35 -15.97 15.08 16.11
N THR A 36 -14.98 15.43 15.29
CA THR A 36 -15.00 15.24 13.83
C THR A 36 -13.93 14.28 13.36
N VAL A 37 -14.06 13.80 12.13
CA VAL A 37 -13.01 13.10 11.40
C VAL A 37 -12.38 14.08 10.40
N HIS A 38 -11.10 14.39 10.60
CA HIS A 38 -10.33 15.30 9.76
C HIS A 38 -9.31 14.52 8.93
N GLY A 39 -9.44 14.54 7.61
CA GLY A 39 -8.51 13.91 6.69
C GLY A 39 -7.28 14.79 6.44
N ILE A 40 -6.08 14.21 6.49
CA ILE A 40 -4.86 14.85 6.00
C ILE A 40 -4.36 14.04 4.82
N VAL A 41 -4.42 14.63 3.63
CA VAL A 41 -4.03 13.96 2.39
C VAL A 41 -2.85 14.67 1.70
N GLY A 42 -2.15 13.94 0.87
CA GLY A 42 -1.00 14.46 0.12
C GLY A 42 -0.13 13.31 -0.39
N GLU A 43 0.76 13.59 -1.33
CA GLU A 43 1.72 12.60 -1.83
C GLU A 43 2.70 12.15 -0.73
N ASN A 44 3.41 11.03 -0.98
CA ASN A 44 4.49 10.59 -0.11
C ASN A 44 5.58 11.67 -0.04
N GLY A 45 6.01 12.00 1.19
CA GLY A 45 6.95 13.12 1.40
C GLY A 45 6.30 14.50 1.45
N ALA A 46 4.98 14.63 1.38
CA ALA A 46 4.27 15.91 1.53
C ALA A 46 4.34 16.51 2.95
N GLY A 47 4.88 15.78 3.93
CA GLY A 47 5.07 16.26 5.31
C GLY A 47 3.97 15.85 6.29
N LYS A 48 2.99 15.03 5.89
CA LYS A 48 1.82 14.60 6.71
C LYS A 48 2.23 13.92 8.02
N SER A 49 2.94 12.79 7.90
CA SER A 49 3.39 12.01 9.07
C SER A 49 4.37 12.82 9.93
N THR A 50 5.18 13.71 9.33
CA THR A 50 6.04 14.63 10.08
C THR A 50 5.23 15.61 10.92
N LEU A 51 4.17 16.21 10.36
CA LEU A 51 3.28 17.12 11.06
C LEU A 51 2.61 16.44 12.26
N MET A 52 2.11 15.22 12.06
CA MET A 52 1.49 14.46 13.14
C MET A 52 2.49 13.94 14.16
N SER A 53 3.71 13.61 13.76
CA SER A 53 4.82 13.29 14.68
C SER A 53 5.23 14.51 15.53
N VAL A 54 5.09 15.72 15.02
CA VAL A 54 5.24 16.95 15.83
C VAL A 54 4.10 17.06 16.84
N LEU A 55 2.85 16.82 16.44
CA LEU A 55 1.69 16.86 17.33
C LEU A 55 1.75 15.78 18.41
N TYR A 56 2.28 14.59 18.07
CA TYR A 56 2.43 13.48 19.00
C TYR A 56 3.72 13.54 19.83
N GLY A 57 4.62 14.50 19.56
CA GLY A 57 5.84 14.71 20.36
C GLY A 57 7.06 13.87 19.98
N PHE A 58 7.02 13.12 18.86
CA PHE A 58 8.23 12.42 18.34
C PHE A 58 9.26 13.40 17.78
N TYR A 59 8.80 14.50 17.20
CA TYR A 59 9.65 15.58 16.74
C TYR A 59 9.21 16.89 17.38
N ARG A 60 10.17 17.74 17.76
CA ARG A 60 9.87 19.12 18.11
C ARG A 60 9.77 19.95 16.85
N ALA A 61 8.77 20.84 16.79
CA ALA A 61 8.73 21.88 15.77
C ALA A 61 9.95 22.79 15.93
N ASP A 62 10.49 23.26 14.80
CA ASP A 62 11.57 24.27 14.84
C ASP A 62 11.00 25.64 15.15
N SER A 63 9.75 25.91 14.75
CA SER A 63 8.95 27.08 15.12
C SER A 63 7.45 26.80 14.92
N GLY A 64 6.61 27.68 15.46
CA GLY A 64 5.16 27.60 15.41
C GLY A 64 4.55 27.40 16.78
N GLN A 65 3.21 27.29 16.83
CA GLN A 65 2.43 27.15 18.06
C GLN A 65 1.42 26.01 17.93
N ILE A 66 1.19 25.31 19.03
CA ILE A 66 0.21 24.22 19.13
C ILE A 66 -0.76 24.56 20.26
N GLU A 67 -2.06 24.45 19.99
CA GLU A 67 -3.13 24.54 20.97
C GLU A 67 -3.91 23.21 20.95
N VAL A 68 -4.25 22.69 22.12
CA VAL A 68 -5.10 21.50 22.30
C VAL A 68 -6.31 21.91 23.13
N PHE A 69 -7.53 21.69 22.63
CA PHE A 69 -8.78 22.16 23.22
C PHE A 69 -8.74 23.64 23.62
N GLY A 70 -8.14 24.49 22.78
CA GLY A 70 -8.02 25.93 22.97
C GLY A 70 -6.95 26.37 23.99
N GLN A 71 -6.17 25.45 24.55
CA GLN A 71 -5.07 25.75 25.46
C GLN A 71 -3.73 25.66 24.71
N PRO A 72 -2.88 26.69 24.78
CA PRO A 72 -1.52 26.61 24.26
C PRO A 72 -0.71 25.52 24.99
N VAL A 73 -0.03 24.66 24.26
CA VAL A 73 0.72 23.53 24.81
C VAL A 73 2.13 23.47 24.21
N ASN A 74 3.06 22.89 24.98
CA ASN A 74 4.40 22.61 24.53
C ASN A 74 4.67 21.12 24.65
N ILE A 75 4.50 20.41 23.53
CA ILE A 75 4.68 18.96 23.46
C ILE A 75 6.15 18.68 23.16
N ARG A 76 6.83 18.01 24.08
CA ARG A 76 8.27 17.70 24.01
C ARG A 76 8.56 16.25 23.72
N ASN A 77 7.63 15.36 24.08
CA ASN A 77 7.71 13.91 23.91
C ASN A 77 6.29 13.30 23.86
N ALA A 78 6.21 11.99 23.61
CA ALA A 78 4.94 11.27 23.51
C ALA A 78 4.15 11.27 24.85
N ASP A 79 4.81 11.30 26.00
CA ASP A 79 4.14 11.32 27.29
C ASP A 79 3.36 12.63 27.48
N ASP A 80 3.93 13.77 27.06
CA ASP A 80 3.23 15.06 27.06
C ASP A 80 1.95 14.99 26.19
N ALA A 81 2.01 14.36 25.01
CA ALA A 81 0.88 14.19 24.10
C ALA A 81 -0.19 13.26 24.71
N ILE A 82 0.20 12.13 25.28
CA ILE A 82 -0.70 11.19 25.94
C ILE A 82 -1.42 11.86 27.11
N ALA A 83 -0.70 12.64 27.93
CA ALA A 83 -1.29 13.38 29.06
C ALA A 83 -2.34 14.42 28.60
N LEU A 84 -2.20 14.95 27.37
CA LEU A 84 -3.17 15.85 26.74
C LEU A 84 -4.35 15.09 26.07
N GLY A 85 -4.36 13.76 26.11
CA GLY A 85 -5.36 12.91 25.50
C GLY A 85 -5.15 12.73 23.98
N ILE A 86 -3.93 12.88 23.49
CA ILE A 86 -3.59 12.61 22.10
C ILE A 86 -3.04 11.18 22.01
N GLY A 87 -3.62 10.36 21.15
CA GLY A 87 -3.16 9.01 20.84
C GLY A 87 -2.81 8.88 19.37
N MET A 88 -1.85 8.02 19.03
CA MET A 88 -1.44 7.77 17.65
C MET A 88 -1.32 6.28 17.38
N VAL A 89 -1.91 5.86 16.27
CA VAL A 89 -1.73 4.54 15.66
C VAL A 89 -0.86 4.73 14.43
N HIS A 90 0.28 4.05 14.42
CA HIS A 90 1.30 4.18 13.39
C HIS A 90 1.03 3.27 12.20
N GLN A 91 1.60 3.60 11.05
CA GLN A 91 1.55 2.80 9.82
C GLN A 91 2.12 1.38 10.04
N HIS A 92 3.16 1.24 10.85
CA HIS A 92 3.71 -0.04 11.30
C HIS A 92 3.30 -0.27 12.75
N PHE A 93 2.76 -1.44 13.04
CA PHE A 93 2.30 -1.79 14.38
C PHE A 93 3.43 -1.70 15.41
N MET A 94 3.17 -0.99 16.50
CA MET A 94 4.09 -0.87 17.64
C MET A 94 3.70 -1.90 18.70
N LEU A 95 3.66 -3.18 18.28
CA LEU A 95 3.29 -4.33 19.10
C LEU A 95 4.49 -5.26 19.29
N VAL A 96 4.51 -5.93 20.42
CA VAL A 96 5.51 -6.95 20.75
C VAL A 96 4.90 -8.32 20.46
N ASP A 97 5.39 -9.00 19.44
CA ASP A 97 4.82 -10.25 18.92
C ASP A 97 4.79 -11.40 19.95
N THR A 98 5.75 -11.43 20.89
CA THR A 98 5.89 -12.46 21.91
C THR A 98 5.00 -12.25 23.14
N LEU A 99 4.29 -11.14 23.22
CA LEU A 99 3.35 -10.82 24.30
C LEU A 99 1.90 -11.05 23.86
N SER A 100 1.01 -11.32 24.84
CA SER A 100 -0.43 -11.36 24.59
C SER A 100 -0.98 -9.97 24.26
N ALA A 101 -2.21 -9.93 23.71
CA ALA A 101 -2.90 -8.67 23.45
C ALA A 101 -3.07 -7.82 24.74
N LEU A 102 -3.44 -8.47 25.85
CA LEU A 102 -3.55 -7.82 27.15
C LEU A 102 -2.22 -7.20 27.61
N GLU A 103 -1.13 -7.96 27.55
CA GLU A 103 0.18 -7.50 27.97
C GLU A 103 0.69 -6.34 27.09
N ASN A 104 0.41 -6.36 25.78
CA ASN A 104 0.74 -5.25 24.88
C ASN A 104 0.01 -3.95 25.25
N VAL A 105 -1.24 -4.02 25.70
CA VAL A 105 -1.96 -2.81 26.18
C VAL A 105 -1.38 -2.31 27.48
N MET A 106 -0.98 -3.22 28.37
CA MET A 106 -0.41 -2.88 29.69
C MET A 106 0.98 -2.28 29.58
N LEU A 107 1.76 -2.64 28.56
CA LEU A 107 3.15 -2.22 28.40
C LEU A 107 3.29 -0.69 28.39
N GLY A 108 3.99 -0.13 29.37
CA GLY A 108 4.16 1.32 29.57
C GLY A 108 2.91 2.07 30.06
N ALA A 109 1.91 1.34 30.58
CA ALA A 109 0.71 1.90 31.20
C ALA A 109 0.33 1.13 32.48
N GLU A 110 1.32 0.52 33.12
CA GLU A 110 1.13 -0.32 34.31
C GLU A 110 0.67 0.54 35.49
N PRO A 111 -0.53 0.30 36.06
CA PRO A 111 -1.04 1.08 37.19
C PRO A 111 -0.28 0.80 38.49
N HIS A 112 0.45 -0.33 38.59
CA HIS A 112 1.21 -0.76 39.75
C HIS A 112 2.39 -1.66 39.38
N TRP A 113 3.47 -1.64 40.19
CA TRP A 113 4.63 -2.51 40.06
C TRP A 113 4.33 -4.03 40.27
N LEU A 114 3.15 -4.39 40.83
CA LEU A 114 2.66 -5.76 40.97
C LEU A 114 1.77 -6.13 39.76
N LEU A 115 2.37 -6.64 38.70
CA LEU A 115 1.75 -6.95 37.40
C LEU A 115 0.49 -7.85 37.53
N ALA A 116 0.51 -8.91 38.34
CA ALA A 116 -0.58 -9.88 38.41
C ALA A 116 -1.91 -9.29 38.95
N ARG A 117 -1.86 -8.30 39.86
CA ARG A 117 -3.08 -7.60 40.36
C ARG A 117 -3.60 -6.54 39.38
N ALA A 118 -2.70 -6.00 38.57
CA ALA A 118 -3.07 -5.02 37.55
C ALA A 118 -3.81 -5.65 36.37
N GLN A 119 -3.48 -6.90 35.98
CA GLN A 119 -4.07 -7.58 34.82
C GLN A 119 -5.61 -7.69 34.92
N ALA A 120 -6.16 -8.07 36.07
CA ALA A 120 -7.62 -8.20 36.21
C ALA A 120 -8.36 -6.86 36.05
N ALA A 121 -7.82 -5.79 36.64
CA ALA A 121 -8.40 -4.46 36.51
C ALA A 121 -8.30 -3.89 35.09
N VAL A 122 -7.17 -4.13 34.42
CA VAL A 122 -6.96 -3.75 33.01
C VAL A 122 -7.90 -4.50 32.11
N ARG A 123 -8.05 -5.83 32.30
CA ARG A 123 -8.98 -6.68 31.55
C ARG A 123 -10.42 -6.14 31.64
N LEU A 124 -10.93 -5.89 32.84
CA LEU A 124 -12.28 -5.34 33.02
C LEU A 124 -12.48 -4.04 32.27
N LYS A 125 -11.49 -3.13 32.32
CA LYS A 125 -11.55 -1.85 31.60
C LYS A 125 -11.52 -2.07 30.09
N LEU A 126 -10.72 -3.01 29.59
CA LEU A 126 -10.64 -3.34 28.17
C LEU A 126 -11.93 -4.00 27.66
N GLU A 127 -12.51 -4.91 28.42
CA GLU A 127 -13.79 -5.54 28.11
C GLU A 127 -14.92 -4.51 27.99
N ALA A 128 -14.96 -3.55 28.92
CA ALA A 128 -15.91 -2.44 28.86
C ALA A 128 -15.67 -1.54 27.62
N LEU A 129 -14.41 -1.25 27.28
CA LEU A 129 -14.07 -0.53 26.06
C LEU A 129 -14.47 -1.30 24.81
N MET A 130 -14.21 -2.60 24.75
CA MET A 130 -14.59 -3.47 23.63
C MET A 130 -16.11 -3.49 23.43
N GLN A 131 -16.89 -3.58 24.50
CA GLN A 131 -18.36 -3.51 24.45
C GLN A 131 -18.85 -2.14 23.95
N THR A 132 -18.24 -1.05 24.42
CA THR A 132 -18.65 0.31 24.06
C THR A 132 -18.28 0.68 22.63
N THR A 133 -17.12 0.22 22.15
CA THR A 133 -16.56 0.59 20.84
C THR A 133 -16.91 -0.41 19.73
N GLY A 134 -17.34 -1.61 20.08
CA GLY A 134 -17.55 -2.72 19.14
C GLY A 134 -16.25 -3.41 18.67
N LEU A 135 -15.11 -3.02 19.23
CA LEU A 135 -13.81 -3.67 18.97
C LEU A 135 -13.76 -5.02 19.70
N GLN A 136 -13.93 -6.12 18.96
CA GLN A 136 -13.80 -7.46 19.53
C GLN A 136 -12.40 -7.99 19.30
N LEU A 137 -11.77 -8.53 20.35
CA LEU A 137 -10.42 -9.09 20.33
C LEU A 137 -10.25 -10.13 21.44
N ASP A 138 -9.54 -11.21 21.15
CA ASP A 138 -9.07 -12.15 22.19
C ASP A 138 -7.86 -11.55 22.92
N LEU A 139 -8.05 -11.20 24.18
CA LEU A 139 -7.02 -10.57 25.00
C LEU A 139 -5.88 -11.52 25.39
N ASP A 140 -6.10 -12.83 25.34
CA ASP A 140 -5.14 -13.86 25.75
C ASP A 140 -4.31 -14.38 24.56
N CYS A 141 -4.72 -14.06 23.32
CA CYS A 141 -4.00 -14.47 22.11
C CYS A 141 -2.65 -13.75 22.03
N LEU A 142 -1.59 -14.47 21.62
CA LEU A 142 -0.29 -13.87 21.31
C LEU A 142 -0.41 -12.98 20.08
N VAL A 143 0.26 -11.84 20.10
CA VAL A 143 0.23 -10.91 18.97
C VAL A 143 0.78 -11.54 17.69
N ALA A 144 1.74 -12.47 17.80
CA ALA A 144 2.27 -13.22 16.66
C ALA A 144 1.16 -13.98 15.90
N ASP A 145 0.15 -14.48 16.61
CA ASP A 145 -0.94 -15.31 16.07
C ASP A 145 -2.16 -14.49 15.63
N LEU A 146 -2.19 -13.17 15.92
CA LEU A 146 -3.28 -12.29 15.52
C LEU A 146 -3.25 -12.02 14.01
N ALA A 147 -4.43 -12.06 13.40
CA ALA A 147 -4.62 -11.54 12.04
C ALA A 147 -4.29 -10.03 11.98
N VAL A 148 -3.94 -9.56 10.79
CA VAL A 148 -3.53 -8.15 10.59
C VAL A 148 -4.62 -7.17 11.03
N GLY A 149 -5.89 -7.47 10.74
CA GLY A 149 -7.04 -6.66 11.18
C GLY A 149 -7.18 -6.61 12.71
N ASP A 150 -6.84 -7.70 13.41
CA ASP A 150 -6.89 -7.77 14.87
C ASP A 150 -5.73 -6.99 15.52
N ARG A 151 -4.55 -7.01 14.90
CA ARG A 151 -3.42 -6.16 15.32
C ARG A 151 -3.77 -4.67 15.22
N GLN A 152 -4.49 -4.27 14.16
CA GLN A 152 -5.00 -2.91 14.01
C GLN A 152 -5.99 -2.53 15.12
N ARG A 153 -6.93 -3.44 15.44
CA ARG A 153 -7.90 -3.25 16.53
C ARG A 153 -7.19 -3.12 17.88
N LEU A 154 -6.16 -3.92 18.12
CA LEU A 154 -5.34 -3.87 19.33
C LEU A 154 -4.63 -2.52 19.48
N GLU A 155 -4.04 -1.97 18.43
CA GLU A 155 -3.41 -0.63 18.46
C GLU A 155 -4.42 0.48 18.82
N ILE A 156 -5.62 0.43 18.23
CA ILE A 156 -6.68 1.38 18.56
C ILE A 156 -7.12 1.21 20.02
N LEU A 157 -7.35 -0.03 20.45
CA LEU A 157 -7.78 -0.33 21.82
C LEU A 157 -6.73 0.11 22.85
N LYS A 158 -5.44 -0.11 22.58
CA LYS A 158 -4.31 0.37 23.39
C LYS A 158 -4.34 1.88 23.56
N THR A 159 -4.61 2.59 22.48
CA THR A 159 -4.66 4.07 22.48
C THR A 159 -5.86 4.59 23.27
N LEU A 160 -7.03 3.98 23.10
CA LEU A 160 -8.25 4.32 23.84
C LEU A 160 -8.13 3.98 25.33
N TYR A 161 -7.50 2.87 25.67
CA TYR A 161 -7.21 2.49 27.06
C TYR A 161 -6.41 3.57 27.80
N ARG A 162 -5.49 4.23 27.11
CA ARG A 162 -4.68 5.37 27.62
C ARG A 162 -5.46 6.67 27.70
N GLY A 163 -6.73 6.69 27.32
CA GLY A 163 -7.62 7.83 27.44
C GLY A 163 -7.54 8.83 26.29
N ALA A 164 -7.21 8.39 25.10
CA ALA A 164 -7.15 9.24 23.91
C ALA A 164 -8.53 9.88 23.64
N LYS A 165 -8.56 11.21 23.53
CA LYS A 165 -9.68 12.05 23.07
C LYS A 165 -9.47 12.51 21.63
N ILE A 166 -8.22 12.57 21.20
CA ILE A 166 -7.78 12.86 19.85
C ILE A 166 -7.00 11.63 19.37
N LEU A 167 -7.50 10.97 18.32
CA LEU A 167 -6.93 9.74 17.75
C LEU A 167 -6.33 10.05 16.39
N ILE A 168 -5.02 9.94 16.27
CA ILE A 168 -4.29 10.07 14.99
C ILE A 168 -4.09 8.67 14.40
N LEU A 169 -4.51 8.47 13.15
CA LEU A 169 -4.38 7.21 12.42
C LEU A 169 -3.53 7.45 11.17
N ASP A 170 -2.35 6.84 11.10
CA ASP A 170 -1.45 6.97 9.95
C ASP A 170 -1.59 5.75 9.04
N GLU A 171 -2.24 5.93 7.88
CA GLU A 171 -2.54 4.92 6.87
C GLU A 171 -3.16 3.62 7.44
N PRO A 172 -4.24 3.69 8.23
CA PRO A 172 -4.73 2.54 8.99
C PRO A 172 -5.29 1.40 8.13
N THR A 173 -5.52 1.60 6.86
CA THR A 173 -6.12 0.63 5.94
C THR A 173 -5.13 0.04 4.95
N ALA A 174 -3.84 0.38 5.06
CA ALA A 174 -2.82 -0.02 4.08
C ALA A 174 -2.67 -1.54 3.91
N VAL A 175 -3.02 -2.30 4.94
CA VAL A 175 -2.87 -3.77 5.00
C VAL A 175 -4.19 -4.51 5.24
N LEU A 176 -5.32 -3.79 5.24
CA LEU A 176 -6.65 -4.34 5.50
C LEU A 176 -7.37 -4.74 4.21
N THR A 177 -8.18 -5.79 4.31
CA THR A 177 -9.14 -6.15 3.26
C THR A 177 -10.27 -5.10 3.17
N PRO A 178 -11.03 -5.03 2.06
CA PRO A 178 -12.18 -4.13 1.94
C PRO A 178 -13.24 -4.32 3.04
N GLN A 179 -13.47 -5.57 3.49
CA GLN A 179 -14.40 -5.89 4.57
C GLN A 179 -13.89 -5.37 5.92
N GLU A 180 -12.60 -5.61 6.23
CA GLU A 180 -11.97 -5.11 7.45
C GLU A 180 -11.94 -3.58 7.48
N THR A 181 -11.66 -2.94 6.33
CA THR A 181 -11.74 -1.48 6.16
C THR A 181 -13.16 -0.98 6.46
N GLY A 182 -14.18 -1.66 5.93
CA GLY A 182 -15.58 -1.33 6.21
C GLY A 182 -15.91 -1.41 7.69
N HIS A 183 -15.44 -2.46 8.38
CA HIS A 183 -15.63 -2.62 9.82
C HIS A 183 -14.87 -1.55 10.62
N LEU A 184 -13.61 -1.27 10.26
CA LEU A 184 -12.84 -0.20 10.90
C LEU A 184 -13.58 1.14 10.80
N PHE A 185 -14.15 1.49 9.64
CA PHE A 185 -14.90 2.75 9.47
C PHE A 185 -16.14 2.82 10.33
N GLN A 186 -16.85 1.70 10.55
CA GLN A 186 -17.97 1.64 11.48
C GLN A 186 -17.53 1.94 12.92
N VAL A 187 -16.40 1.36 13.35
CA VAL A 187 -15.80 1.62 14.66
C VAL A 187 -15.42 3.09 14.80
N LEU A 188 -14.73 3.67 13.82
CA LEU A 188 -14.30 5.07 13.84
C LEU A 188 -15.49 6.04 13.87
N ASP A 189 -16.56 5.76 13.11
CA ASP A 189 -17.79 6.54 13.15
C ASP A 189 -18.48 6.43 14.52
N GLY A 190 -18.47 5.25 15.14
CA GLY A 190 -18.93 5.03 16.51
C GLY A 190 -18.16 5.87 17.53
N LEU A 191 -16.83 5.89 17.46
CA LEU A 191 -15.96 6.70 18.32
C LEU A 191 -16.20 8.20 18.11
N ARG A 192 -16.34 8.65 16.86
CA ARG A 192 -16.69 10.04 16.53
C ARG A 192 -18.00 10.44 17.19
N LYS A 193 -19.05 9.62 17.09
CA LYS A 193 -20.35 9.86 17.72
C LYS A 193 -20.29 9.94 19.25
N GLN A 194 -19.29 9.29 19.86
CA GLN A 194 -19.00 9.38 21.30
C GLN A 194 -18.15 10.61 21.67
N GLY A 195 -17.80 11.46 20.70
CA GLY A 195 -17.05 12.70 20.91
C GLY A 195 -15.55 12.59 20.72
N THR A 196 -15.02 11.43 20.30
CA THR A 196 -13.61 11.30 19.94
C THR A 196 -13.33 12.08 18.66
N THR A 197 -12.27 12.88 18.67
CA THR A 197 -11.77 13.58 17.48
C THR A 197 -10.78 12.68 16.76
N ILE A 198 -10.92 12.52 15.45
CA ILE A 198 -10.08 11.61 14.66
C ILE A 198 -9.33 12.40 13.61
N VAL A 199 -8.03 12.19 13.49
CA VAL A 199 -7.20 12.69 12.40
C VAL A 199 -6.75 11.49 11.57
N LEU A 200 -7.20 11.42 10.33
CA LEU A 200 -6.91 10.33 9.40
C LEU A 200 -5.88 10.78 8.37
N ILE A 201 -4.69 10.18 8.40
CA ILE A 201 -3.69 10.37 7.35
C ILE A 201 -3.87 9.24 6.34
N THR A 202 -4.13 9.59 5.10
CA THR A 202 -4.24 8.61 4.01
C THR A 202 -3.95 9.25 2.66
N HIS A 203 -3.60 8.44 1.69
CA HIS A 203 -3.54 8.83 0.28
C HIS A 203 -4.73 8.26 -0.52
N LYS A 204 -5.59 7.45 0.12
CA LYS A 204 -6.77 6.81 -0.49
C LYS A 204 -7.97 7.76 -0.43
N LEU A 205 -8.23 8.47 -1.52
CA LEU A 205 -9.25 9.52 -1.57
C LEU A 205 -10.68 9.00 -1.33
N LYS A 206 -10.99 7.76 -1.71
CA LYS A 206 -12.30 7.14 -1.41
C LYS A 206 -12.55 7.02 0.10
N GLU A 207 -11.52 6.77 0.90
CA GLU A 207 -11.63 6.70 2.35
C GLU A 207 -11.97 8.06 2.95
N VAL A 208 -11.31 9.11 2.45
CA VAL A 208 -11.59 10.50 2.83
C VAL A 208 -13.03 10.87 2.52
N MET A 209 -13.48 10.63 1.29
CA MET A 209 -14.86 10.92 0.86
C MET A 209 -15.91 10.16 1.68
N ARG A 210 -15.57 8.98 2.20
CA ARG A 210 -16.50 8.13 2.95
C ARG A 210 -16.57 8.46 4.44
N LEU A 211 -15.44 8.86 5.05
CA LEU A 211 -15.33 8.93 6.51
C LEU A 211 -15.13 10.34 7.05
N CYS A 212 -14.46 11.24 6.30
CA CYS A 212 -14.03 12.52 6.83
C CYS A 212 -15.12 13.59 6.70
N ASP A 213 -15.14 14.51 7.67
CA ASP A 213 -15.99 15.71 7.63
C ASP A 213 -15.25 16.87 6.91
N GLN A 214 -13.92 16.98 7.16
CA GLN A 214 -13.05 17.97 6.55
C GLN A 214 -11.77 17.32 6.06
N VAL A 215 -11.10 17.94 5.11
CA VAL A 215 -9.84 17.48 4.54
C VAL A 215 -8.87 18.62 4.32
N THR A 216 -7.64 18.44 4.83
CA THR A 216 -6.50 19.31 4.57
C THR A 216 -5.55 18.63 3.59
N ILE A 217 -5.24 19.31 2.48
CA ILE A 217 -4.35 18.80 1.44
C ILE A 217 -2.96 19.39 1.63
N MET A 218 -1.96 18.51 1.74
CA MET A 218 -0.56 18.90 1.86
C MET A 218 0.24 18.55 0.61
N ARG A 219 1.10 19.46 0.18
CA ARG A 219 2.05 19.27 -0.92
C ARG A 219 3.35 20.00 -0.63
N ALA A 220 4.49 19.27 -0.80
CA ALA A 220 5.84 19.82 -0.59
C ALA A 220 6.01 20.55 0.76
N GLY A 221 5.47 19.98 1.84
CA GLY A 221 5.59 20.52 3.20
C GLY A 221 4.68 21.70 3.51
N ARG A 222 3.70 22.02 2.68
CA ARG A 222 2.75 23.13 2.87
C ARG A 222 1.31 22.65 2.76
N VAL A 223 0.40 23.33 3.42
CA VAL A 223 -1.04 23.21 3.16
C VAL A 223 -1.36 23.96 1.87
N VAL A 224 -1.99 23.28 0.93
CA VAL A 224 -2.42 23.87 -0.35
C VAL A 224 -3.92 24.14 -0.39
N GLN A 225 -4.70 23.36 0.36
CA GLN A 225 -6.14 23.54 0.46
C GLN A 225 -6.66 22.92 1.76
N ASP A 226 -7.72 23.51 2.31
CA ASP A 226 -8.50 23.01 3.45
C ASP A 226 -9.98 23.24 3.13
N LEU A 227 -10.79 22.17 3.15
CA LEU A 227 -12.20 22.24 2.74
C LEU A 227 -13.06 21.17 3.40
N ALA A 228 -14.37 21.41 3.43
CA ALA A 228 -15.33 20.40 3.82
C ALA A 228 -15.41 19.30 2.74
N VAL A 229 -15.47 18.03 3.18
CA VAL A 229 -15.54 16.88 2.26
C VAL A 229 -16.83 16.93 1.40
N ALA A 230 -17.91 17.52 1.93
CA ALA A 230 -19.14 17.74 1.17
C ALA A 230 -18.97 18.64 -0.09
N GLU A 231 -17.91 19.44 -0.14
CA GLU A 231 -17.55 20.33 -1.26
C GLU A 231 -16.45 19.73 -2.15
N ALA A 232 -15.92 18.57 -1.76
CA ALA A 232 -14.80 17.92 -2.44
C ALA A 232 -15.27 16.94 -3.52
N SER A 233 -14.39 16.71 -4.50
CA SER A 233 -14.49 15.58 -5.43
C SER A 233 -13.17 14.81 -5.44
N ILE A 234 -13.20 13.53 -5.78
CA ILE A 234 -11.99 12.69 -5.85
C ILE A 234 -10.98 13.30 -6.83
N GLU A 235 -11.47 13.76 -7.97
CA GLU A 235 -10.65 14.38 -9.01
C GLU A 235 -10.02 15.70 -8.53
N GLY A 236 -10.81 16.55 -7.85
CA GLY A 236 -10.32 17.82 -7.29
C GLY A 236 -9.27 17.60 -6.20
N LEU A 237 -9.49 16.63 -5.31
CA LEU A 237 -8.51 16.27 -4.29
C LEU A 237 -7.22 15.73 -4.92
N ALA A 238 -7.30 14.85 -5.92
CA ALA A 238 -6.15 14.32 -6.63
C ALA A 238 -5.37 15.43 -7.35
N GLU A 239 -6.07 16.35 -8.02
CA GLU A 239 -5.44 17.50 -8.70
C GLU A 239 -4.72 18.42 -7.71
N ALA A 240 -5.31 18.72 -6.56
CA ALA A 240 -4.70 19.54 -5.53
C ALA A 240 -3.47 18.87 -4.91
N MET A 241 -3.52 17.54 -4.71
CA MET A 241 -2.39 16.75 -4.17
C MET A 241 -1.19 16.76 -5.11
N VAL A 242 -1.41 16.51 -6.41
CA VAL A 242 -0.36 16.40 -7.43
C VAL A 242 0.04 17.77 -8.00
N GLY A 243 -0.87 18.74 -8.01
CA GLY A 243 -0.67 20.10 -8.57
C GLY A 243 -0.89 20.20 -10.07
N ARG A 244 -1.46 19.19 -10.70
CA ARG A 244 -1.89 19.15 -12.09
C ARG A 244 -3.07 18.20 -12.25
N LYS A 245 -3.80 18.29 -13.36
CA LYS A 245 -4.85 17.32 -13.66
C LYS A 245 -4.29 15.90 -13.71
N VAL A 246 -4.97 14.97 -13.05
CA VAL A 246 -4.62 13.58 -12.95
C VAL A 246 -5.70 12.72 -13.61
N ASN A 247 -5.29 11.81 -14.47
CA ASN A 247 -6.23 10.89 -15.13
C ASN A 247 -6.03 9.46 -14.61
N ILE A 248 -6.67 9.16 -13.47
CA ILE A 248 -6.67 7.81 -12.86
C ILE A 248 -7.89 7.02 -13.34
N GLY A 249 -8.83 7.65 -14.03
CA GLY A 249 -10.09 7.07 -14.46
C GLY A 249 -9.95 5.90 -15.46
N ARG A 250 -11.05 5.15 -15.61
CA ARG A 250 -11.21 4.13 -16.66
C ARG A 250 -11.05 4.78 -18.04
N SER A 251 -9.86 4.75 -18.59
CA SER A 251 -9.65 5.04 -19.99
C SER A 251 -9.50 3.70 -20.71
N HIS A 252 -10.63 3.03 -20.90
CA HIS A 252 -10.66 1.90 -21.82
C HIS A 252 -10.65 2.48 -23.24
N GLY A 253 -9.54 2.27 -23.95
CA GLY A 253 -9.63 2.22 -25.40
C GLY A 253 -10.63 1.11 -25.77
N PRO A 254 -11.15 1.07 -27.00
CA PRO A 254 -12.07 0.02 -27.43
C PRO A 254 -11.46 -1.33 -27.08
N PRO A 255 -12.28 -2.32 -26.62
CA PRO A 255 -11.77 -3.66 -26.37
C PRO A 255 -11.09 -4.16 -27.64
N SER A 256 -9.79 -4.35 -27.57
CA SER A 256 -9.03 -4.96 -28.65
C SER A 256 -9.50 -6.43 -28.75
N ALA A 257 -9.79 -6.92 -29.93
CA ALA A 257 -10.00 -8.34 -30.10
C ALA A 257 -8.75 -9.07 -29.58
N PRO A 258 -8.89 -10.15 -28.77
CA PRO A 258 -7.75 -10.87 -28.23
C PRO A 258 -6.81 -11.29 -29.35
N GLY A 259 -5.54 -10.90 -29.27
CA GLY A 259 -4.51 -11.29 -30.21
C GLY A 259 -4.13 -12.78 -30.08
N GLN A 260 -2.99 -13.17 -30.64
CA GLN A 260 -2.47 -14.53 -30.46
C GLN A 260 -2.17 -14.82 -28.98
N VAL A 261 -2.28 -16.09 -28.59
CA VAL A 261 -1.88 -16.54 -27.24
C VAL A 261 -0.35 -16.46 -27.14
N LEU A 262 0.16 -15.71 -26.16
CA LEU A 262 1.59 -15.55 -25.87
C LEU A 262 2.06 -16.41 -24.71
N LEU A 263 1.16 -16.69 -23.74
CA LEU A 263 1.41 -17.60 -22.64
C LEU A 263 0.16 -18.43 -22.40
N GLN A 264 0.32 -19.74 -22.22
CA GLN A 264 -0.74 -20.64 -21.81
C GLN A 264 -0.24 -21.57 -20.72
N ALA A 265 -0.97 -21.61 -19.61
CA ALA A 265 -0.75 -22.52 -18.49
C ALA A 265 -1.95 -23.47 -18.40
N ARG A 266 -1.68 -24.76 -18.12
CA ARG A 266 -2.71 -25.81 -18.01
C ARG A 266 -2.47 -26.66 -16.78
N ASN A 267 -3.53 -26.88 -16.00
CA ASN A 267 -3.61 -27.80 -14.87
C ASN A 267 -2.47 -27.59 -13.84
N LEU A 268 -2.15 -26.33 -13.55
CA LEU A 268 -1.07 -25.98 -12.66
C LEU A 268 -1.42 -26.35 -11.22
N LEU A 269 -0.61 -27.18 -10.59
CA LEU A 269 -0.69 -27.57 -9.18
C LEU A 269 0.60 -27.19 -8.47
N VAL A 270 0.49 -26.43 -7.39
CA VAL A 270 1.64 -26.06 -6.54
C VAL A 270 1.39 -26.54 -5.11
N ARG A 271 2.40 -27.14 -4.52
CA ARG A 271 2.45 -27.47 -3.08
C ARG A 271 3.69 -26.86 -2.45
N ASP A 272 3.52 -26.30 -1.26
CA ASP A 272 4.66 -25.77 -0.50
C ASP A 272 5.47 -26.91 0.18
N ALA A 273 6.54 -26.51 0.90
CA ALA A 273 7.42 -27.46 1.60
C ALA A 273 6.70 -28.24 2.72
N LEU A 274 5.55 -27.78 3.19
CA LEU A 274 4.70 -28.44 4.16
C LEU A 274 3.60 -29.27 3.50
N HIS A 275 3.68 -29.50 2.17
CA HIS A 275 2.68 -30.20 1.34
C HIS A 275 1.29 -29.52 1.31
N VAL A 276 1.18 -28.26 1.74
CA VAL A 276 -0.06 -27.49 1.61
C VAL A 276 -0.23 -27.10 0.15
N THR A 277 -1.40 -27.37 -0.41
CA THR A 277 -1.71 -26.99 -1.80
C THR A 277 -1.96 -25.49 -1.89
N ARG A 278 -1.13 -24.77 -2.64
CA ARG A 278 -1.16 -23.33 -2.87
C ARG A 278 -1.87 -22.94 -4.16
N LEU A 279 -1.72 -23.76 -5.22
CA LEU A 279 -2.48 -23.63 -6.47
C LEU A 279 -3.13 -24.95 -6.79
N LYS A 280 -4.40 -24.91 -7.25
CA LYS A 280 -5.25 -26.06 -7.51
C LYS A 280 -5.78 -26.02 -8.91
N ASP A 281 -5.23 -26.86 -9.81
CA ASP A 281 -5.70 -27.06 -11.18
C ASP A 281 -5.93 -25.73 -11.94
N LEU A 282 -4.97 -24.80 -11.83
CA LEU A 282 -5.10 -23.49 -12.40
C LEU A 282 -4.84 -23.51 -13.91
N ASN A 283 -5.77 -22.91 -14.66
CA ASN A 283 -5.68 -22.75 -16.10
C ASN A 283 -5.69 -21.26 -16.44
N LEU A 284 -4.77 -20.82 -17.31
CA LEU A 284 -4.59 -19.41 -17.67
C LEU A 284 -4.17 -19.27 -19.12
N ARG A 285 -4.71 -18.29 -19.83
CA ARG A 285 -4.23 -17.85 -21.14
C ARG A 285 -4.03 -16.35 -21.14
N LEU A 286 -2.92 -15.90 -21.72
CA LEU A 286 -2.63 -14.48 -21.92
C LEU A 286 -2.48 -14.23 -23.42
N HIS A 287 -3.22 -13.24 -23.93
CA HIS A 287 -3.21 -12.87 -25.34
C HIS A 287 -2.43 -11.58 -25.56
N ALA A 288 -1.86 -11.45 -26.75
CA ALA A 288 -1.21 -10.22 -27.16
C ALA A 288 -2.19 -9.03 -27.08
N GLY A 289 -1.75 -7.94 -26.45
CA GLY A 289 -2.52 -6.71 -26.37
C GLY A 289 -3.66 -6.74 -25.36
N GLU A 290 -3.61 -7.65 -24.34
CA GLU A 290 -4.56 -7.64 -23.23
C GLU A 290 -3.89 -7.46 -21.88
N ILE A 291 -4.64 -6.91 -20.93
CA ILE A 291 -4.31 -6.90 -19.50
C ILE A 291 -5.29 -7.81 -18.78
N VAL A 292 -4.80 -8.90 -18.19
CA VAL A 292 -5.59 -9.81 -17.35
C VAL A 292 -5.34 -9.46 -15.90
N GLY A 293 -6.39 -9.04 -15.19
CA GLY A 293 -6.34 -8.78 -13.76
C GLY A 293 -6.56 -10.04 -12.94
N ILE A 294 -5.74 -10.25 -11.93
CA ILE A 294 -5.96 -11.29 -10.90
C ILE A 294 -6.43 -10.59 -9.62
N ALA A 295 -7.67 -10.81 -9.24
CA ALA A 295 -8.24 -10.34 -7.99
C ALA A 295 -8.25 -11.46 -6.96
N GLY A 296 -8.02 -11.14 -5.69
CA GLY A 296 -8.07 -12.10 -4.58
C GLY A 296 -7.52 -11.48 -3.30
N VAL A 297 -7.90 -12.03 -2.16
CA VAL A 297 -7.32 -11.65 -0.86
C VAL A 297 -5.88 -12.17 -0.79
N SER A 298 -4.97 -11.41 -0.19
CA SER A 298 -3.57 -11.82 -0.02
C SER A 298 -3.47 -13.23 0.60
N GLY A 299 -2.58 -14.07 0.03
CA GLY A 299 -2.40 -15.46 0.46
C GLY A 299 -3.31 -16.47 -0.25
N ASN A 300 -4.09 -16.07 -1.25
CA ASN A 300 -4.92 -16.97 -2.05
C ASN A 300 -4.22 -17.58 -3.28
N GLY A 301 -2.87 -17.55 -3.33
CA GLY A 301 -2.10 -18.20 -4.39
C GLY A 301 -1.59 -17.26 -5.48
N GLN A 302 -1.84 -15.96 -5.39
CA GLN A 302 -1.42 -14.99 -6.41
C GLN A 302 0.10 -14.87 -6.52
N SER A 303 0.80 -14.80 -5.37
CA SER A 303 2.26 -14.72 -5.32
C SER A 303 2.90 -15.99 -5.88
N GLU A 304 2.35 -17.16 -5.50
CA GLU A 304 2.78 -18.46 -6.03
C GLU A 304 2.55 -18.56 -7.54
N LEU A 305 1.47 -17.97 -8.06
CA LEU A 305 1.23 -17.92 -9.51
C LEU A 305 2.29 -17.08 -10.23
N LEU A 306 2.61 -15.89 -9.72
CA LEU A 306 3.66 -15.05 -10.31
C LEU A 306 5.03 -15.74 -10.28
N ASP A 307 5.38 -16.36 -9.15
CA ASP A 307 6.65 -17.09 -8.98
C ASP A 307 6.75 -18.30 -9.91
N LEU A 308 5.64 -19.03 -10.05
CA LEU A 308 5.56 -20.19 -10.93
C LEU A 308 5.76 -19.79 -12.40
N LEU A 309 5.02 -18.78 -12.86
CA LEU A 309 5.08 -18.32 -14.25
C LEU A 309 6.40 -17.61 -14.59
N SER A 310 7.09 -17.05 -13.60
CA SER A 310 8.43 -16.43 -13.79
C SER A 310 9.58 -17.42 -13.66
N GLY A 311 9.29 -18.70 -13.33
CA GLY A 311 10.31 -19.74 -13.17
C GLY A 311 11.02 -19.75 -11.82
N LEU A 312 10.54 -18.98 -10.84
CA LEU A 312 11.08 -18.95 -9.47
C LEU A 312 10.56 -20.11 -8.61
N LEU A 313 9.46 -20.75 -9.03
CA LEU A 313 8.82 -21.85 -8.36
C LEU A 313 8.54 -22.98 -9.35
N GLN A 314 8.69 -24.24 -8.92
CA GLN A 314 8.35 -25.41 -9.72
C GLN A 314 6.97 -25.95 -9.34
N PRO A 315 6.13 -26.38 -10.32
CA PRO A 315 4.85 -27.00 -10.02
C PRO A 315 5.03 -28.47 -9.63
N ALA A 316 4.05 -29.02 -8.90
CA ALA A 316 3.91 -30.45 -8.67
C ALA A 316 3.38 -31.16 -9.93
N SER A 317 2.56 -30.47 -10.72
CA SER A 317 2.07 -30.93 -12.04
C SER A 317 1.59 -29.74 -12.87
N GLY A 318 1.41 -29.98 -14.19
CA GLY A 318 0.91 -29.01 -15.13
C GLY A 318 1.90 -28.70 -16.27
N GLN A 319 1.48 -27.84 -17.17
CA GLN A 319 2.23 -27.44 -18.35
C GLN A 319 2.20 -25.93 -18.54
N LEU A 320 3.27 -25.38 -19.11
CA LEU A 320 3.37 -23.98 -19.53
C LEU A 320 3.85 -23.89 -20.97
N GLU A 321 3.11 -23.18 -21.80
CA GLU A 321 3.55 -22.80 -23.16
C GLU A 321 3.94 -21.32 -23.14
N LEU A 322 5.19 -21.01 -23.54
CA LEU A 322 5.73 -19.66 -23.65
C LEU A 322 6.68 -19.56 -24.82
N GLY A 323 6.47 -18.55 -25.67
CA GLY A 323 7.37 -18.32 -26.82
C GLY A 323 7.47 -19.50 -27.77
N GLY A 324 6.45 -20.33 -27.92
CA GLY A 324 6.42 -21.54 -28.77
C GLY A 324 7.12 -22.74 -28.13
N ARG A 325 7.56 -22.67 -26.88
CA ARG A 325 8.13 -23.79 -26.11
C ARG A 325 7.16 -24.27 -25.06
N THR A 326 7.15 -25.58 -24.81
CA THR A 326 6.35 -26.22 -23.77
C THR A 326 7.27 -26.67 -22.63
N PHE A 327 6.87 -26.36 -21.40
CA PHE A 327 7.57 -26.71 -20.17
C PHE A 327 6.65 -27.62 -19.33
N GLU A 328 7.19 -28.76 -18.92
CA GLU A 328 6.53 -29.76 -18.07
C GLU A 328 7.04 -29.62 -16.63
N ALA A 329 6.29 -30.12 -15.66
CA ALA A 329 6.68 -30.07 -14.24
C ALA A 329 8.08 -30.68 -13.97
N SER A 330 8.50 -31.69 -14.75
CA SER A 330 9.82 -32.33 -14.63
C SER A 330 10.97 -31.50 -15.22
N ALA A 331 10.68 -30.54 -16.08
CA ALA A 331 11.64 -29.66 -16.75
C ALA A 331 11.02 -28.25 -16.88
N TRP A 332 10.82 -27.62 -15.74
CA TRP A 332 10.13 -26.35 -15.65
C TRP A 332 11.02 -25.21 -16.13
N LEU A 333 10.36 -24.13 -16.53
CA LEU A 333 10.96 -22.85 -16.88
C LEU A 333 11.86 -22.34 -15.73
N ASP A 334 13.00 -21.80 -16.08
CA ASP A 334 13.86 -21.01 -15.18
C ASP A 334 13.80 -19.51 -15.53
N PRO A 335 14.17 -18.61 -14.59
CA PRO A 335 14.04 -17.16 -14.80
C PRO A 335 14.91 -16.61 -15.96
N GLY A 336 16.05 -17.25 -16.26
CA GLY A 336 16.92 -16.87 -17.37
C GLY A 336 16.23 -17.16 -18.71
N THR A 337 15.75 -18.39 -18.88
CA THR A 337 14.98 -18.82 -20.06
C THR A 337 13.70 -18.00 -20.23
N ALA A 338 13.01 -17.65 -19.11
CA ALA A 338 11.82 -16.80 -19.17
C ALA A 338 12.14 -15.44 -19.82
N ARG A 339 13.23 -14.79 -19.39
CA ARG A 339 13.68 -13.51 -19.96
C ARG A 339 14.09 -13.63 -21.42
N GLU A 340 14.81 -14.68 -21.79
CA GLU A 340 15.18 -14.96 -23.19
C GLU A 340 13.96 -15.09 -24.09
N LEU A 341 12.87 -15.67 -23.61
CA LEU A 341 11.60 -15.80 -24.33
C LEU A 341 10.74 -14.52 -24.31
N GLY A 342 11.23 -13.47 -23.66
CA GLY A 342 10.56 -12.16 -23.60
C GLY A 342 9.54 -12.02 -22.49
N LEU A 343 9.66 -12.79 -21.41
CA LEU A 343 8.86 -12.61 -20.20
C LEU A 343 9.61 -11.73 -19.21
N ALA A 344 8.97 -10.66 -18.75
CA ALA A 344 9.46 -9.80 -17.68
C ALA A 344 8.61 -9.96 -16.42
N HIS A 345 9.21 -9.77 -15.25
CA HIS A 345 8.53 -9.93 -13.96
C HIS A 345 8.83 -8.77 -13.02
N VAL A 346 7.79 -8.05 -12.63
CA VAL A 346 7.79 -7.05 -11.55
C VAL A 346 7.18 -7.70 -10.31
N PRO A 347 7.98 -8.06 -9.29
CA PRO A 347 7.46 -8.76 -8.12
C PRO A 347 6.68 -7.84 -7.18
N GLU A 348 5.83 -8.41 -6.33
CA GLU A 348 4.98 -7.69 -5.37
C GLU A 348 5.77 -6.90 -4.32
N ASP A 349 6.90 -7.45 -3.87
CA ASP A 349 7.81 -6.79 -2.93
C ASP A 349 9.10 -6.38 -3.64
N ARG A 350 9.16 -5.10 -4.01
CA ARG A 350 10.31 -4.51 -4.69
C ARG A 350 11.59 -4.51 -3.87
N GLN A 351 11.48 -4.38 -2.54
CA GLN A 351 12.64 -4.27 -1.66
C GLN A 351 13.26 -5.63 -1.34
N ALA A 352 12.42 -6.65 -1.14
CA ALA A 352 12.89 -7.99 -0.84
C ALA A 352 13.29 -8.77 -2.10
N ARG A 353 12.67 -8.47 -3.27
CA ARG A 353 12.74 -9.37 -4.45
C ARG A 353 13.19 -8.70 -5.76
N ALA A 354 13.12 -7.37 -5.85
CA ALA A 354 13.45 -6.67 -7.11
C ALA A 354 14.73 -5.85 -7.06
N LEU A 355 15.07 -5.27 -5.91
CA LEU A 355 16.22 -4.38 -5.73
C LEU A 355 17.16 -4.96 -4.69
N VAL A 356 18.47 -4.72 -4.87
CA VAL A 356 19.45 -4.91 -3.82
C VAL A 356 19.68 -3.55 -3.16
N MET A 357 19.13 -3.37 -1.95
CA MET A 357 19.00 -2.07 -1.31
C MET A 357 20.32 -1.32 -1.08
N ASN A 358 21.41 -2.06 -0.86
CA ASN A 358 22.74 -1.49 -0.66
C ASN A 358 23.51 -1.23 -1.96
N PHE A 359 23.00 -1.71 -3.10
CA PHE A 359 23.63 -1.50 -4.39
C PHE A 359 23.29 -0.11 -4.94
N PRO A 360 24.18 0.51 -5.72
CA PRO A 360 23.84 1.68 -6.50
C PRO A 360 22.74 1.35 -7.52
N ALA A 361 21.97 2.35 -7.88
CA ALA A 361 20.80 2.16 -8.74
C ALA A 361 21.16 1.55 -10.10
N TRP A 362 22.37 1.84 -10.65
CA TRP A 362 22.78 1.28 -11.92
C TRP A 362 23.01 -0.25 -11.86
N GLU A 363 23.46 -0.81 -10.73
CA GLU A 363 23.57 -2.26 -10.58
C GLU A 363 22.18 -2.91 -10.45
N SER A 364 21.30 -2.32 -9.62
CA SER A 364 19.93 -2.80 -9.48
C SER A 364 19.11 -2.71 -10.77
N ALA A 365 19.38 -1.72 -11.63
CA ALA A 365 18.67 -1.49 -12.88
C ALA A 365 19.07 -2.46 -14.01
N VAL A 366 20.14 -3.22 -13.85
CA VAL A 366 20.58 -4.22 -14.83
C VAL A 366 20.52 -5.64 -14.28
N LEU A 367 20.15 -5.80 -13.01
CA LEU A 367 20.10 -7.10 -12.34
C LEU A 367 19.22 -8.09 -13.10
N GLY A 368 19.80 -9.26 -13.45
CA GLY A 368 19.17 -10.30 -14.24
C GLY A 368 19.16 -10.07 -15.76
N TYR A 369 19.73 -8.96 -16.21
CA TYR A 369 19.96 -8.64 -17.64
C TYR A 369 21.45 -8.38 -17.94
N ASP A 370 22.31 -8.53 -16.94
CA ASP A 370 23.74 -8.31 -17.00
C ASP A 370 24.46 -9.21 -18.01
N SER A 371 23.88 -10.38 -18.33
CA SER A 371 24.35 -11.30 -19.38
C SER A 371 24.05 -10.84 -20.81
N LEU A 372 23.22 -9.81 -21.00
CA LEU A 372 22.93 -9.31 -22.34
C LEU A 372 24.17 -8.72 -23.00
N PRO A 373 24.37 -8.94 -24.33
CA PRO A 373 25.54 -8.43 -25.08
C PRO A 373 25.73 -6.90 -24.93
N ALA A 374 24.66 -6.15 -24.68
CA ALA A 374 24.70 -4.71 -24.43
C ALA A 374 25.47 -4.34 -23.15
N TYR A 375 25.45 -5.21 -22.13
CA TYR A 375 26.04 -4.93 -20.82
C TYR A 375 27.38 -5.62 -20.58
N GLY A 376 27.77 -6.60 -21.41
CA GLY A 376 29.05 -7.26 -21.27
C GLY A 376 29.34 -8.25 -22.39
N HIS A 377 30.59 -8.68 -22.46
CA HIS A 377 31.04 -9.70 -23.40
C HIS A 377 32.20 -10.50 -22.77
N GLY A 378 32.19 -11.82 -22.98
CA GLY A 378 33.30 -12.70 -22.55
C GLY A 378 33.60 -12.69 -21.08
N GLY A 379 32.58 -12.49 -20.21
CA GLY A 379 32.72 -12.43 -18.75
C GLY A 379 33.11 -11.05 -18.19
N TRP A 380 33.26 -10.04 -19.03
CA TRP A 380 33.55 -8.66 -18.62
C TRP A 380 32.30 -7.79 -18.75
N LEU A 381 31.97 -7.08 -17.65
CA LEU A 381 30.84 -6.14 -17.63
C LEU A 381 31.27 -4.73 -18.04
N ASN A 382 30.46 -4.07 -18.86
CA ASN A 382 30.66 -2.69 -19.28
C ASN A 382 29.92 -1.74 -18.32
N HIS A 383 30.52 -1.47 -17.16
CA HIS A 383 29.93 -0.61 -16.14
C HIS A 383 29.58 0.79 -16.63
N GLN A 384 30.36 1.34 -17.59
CA GLN A 384 30.09 2.66 -18.14
C GLN A 384 28.80 2.65 -18.97
N HIS A 385 28.59 1.60 -19.75
CA HIS A 385 27.35 1.44 -20.52
C HIS A 385 26.15 1.21 -19.62
N MET A 386 26.30 0.38 -18.57
CA MET A 386 25.26 0.11 -17.57
C MET A 386 24.80 1.41 -16.88
N ARG A 387 25.75 2.27 -16.43
CA ARG A 387 25.45 3.58 -15.84
C ARG A 387 24.71 4.49 -16.82
N ARG A 388 25.15 4.53 -18.07
CA ARG A 388 24.53 5.36 -19.13
C ARG A 388 23.09 4.90 -19.39
N ALA A 389 22.89 3.60 -19.58
CA ALA A 389 21.57 2.99 -19.79
C ALA A 389 20.62 3.29 -18.60
N THR A 390 21.12 3.14 -17.37
CA THR A 390 20.35 3.48 -16.17
C THR A 390 19.98 4.96 -16.12
N GLY A 391 20.88 5.87 -16.51
CA GLY A 391 20.57 7.29 -16.63
C GLY A 391 19.43 7.56 -17.63
N GLN A 392 19.44 6.87 -18.78
CA GLN A 392 18.36 6.95 -19.76
C GLN A 392 17.04 6.38 -19.23
N TYR A 393 17.08 5.27 -18.49
CA TYR A 393 15.91 4.72 -17.81
C TYR A 393 15.35 5.70 -16.78
N MET A 394 16.21 6.31 -15.96
CA MET A 394 15.80 7.32 -14.97
C MET A 394 15.15 8.55 -15.62
N GLU A 395 15.62 8.93 -16.79
CA GLU A 395 15.00 10.03 -17.54
C GLU A 395 13.63 9.63 -18.11
N ARG A 396 13.56 8.49 -18.82
CA ARG A 396 12.36 8.01 -19.48
C ARG A 396 11.24 7.69 -18.50
N PHE A 397 11.58 7.13 -17.32
CA PHE A 397 10.63 6.71 -16.29
C PHE A 397 10.46 7.73 -15.16
N ASP A 398 11.06 8.91 -15.30
CA ASP A 398 11.03 9.99 -14.30
C ASP A 398 11.40 9.50 -12.90
N VAL A 399 12.50 8.75 -12.78
CA VAL A 399 13.07 8.35 -11.50
C VAL A 399 13.86 9.52 -10.92
N ARG A 400 13.59 9.88 -9.68
CA ARG A 400 14.24 11.02 -9.01
C ARG A 400 14.82 10.63 -7.65
N PRO A 401 16.03 11.14 -7.31
CA PRO A 401 16.92 11.98 -8.14
C PRO A 401 17.54 11.18 -9.28
N ARG A 402 17.86 11.84 -10.42
CA ARG A 402 18.50 11.20 -11.58
C ARG A 402 20.00 10.97 -11.33
N ASN A 403 20.28 10.08 -10.40
CA ASN A 403 21.65 9.72 -10.00
C ASN A 403 21.83 8.21 -9.97
N PRO A 404 22.42 7.60 -11.02
CA PRO A 404 22.67 6.16 -11.07
C PRO A 404 23.58 5.62 -9.95
N GLU A 405 24.45 6.46 -9.40
CA GLU A 405 25.36 6.07 -8.31
C GLU A 405 24.69 6.05 -6.92
N LEU A 406 23.49 6.61 -6.79
CA LEU A 406 22.78 6.63 -5.52
C LEU A 406 22.32 5.23 -5.15
N GLN A 407 22.51 4.84 -3.89
CA GLN A 407 22.03 3.55 -3.39
C GLN A 407 20.50 3.40 -3.55
N SER A 408 20.07 2.20 -3.91
CA SER A 408 18.65 1.87 -4.12
C SER A 408 17.78 2.18 -2.89
N SER A 409 18.34 2.02 -1.67
CA SER A 409 17.69 2.36 -0.40
C SER A 409 17.40 3.85 -0.19
N LYS A 410 18.07 4.74 -0.93
CA LYS A 410 17.92 6.20 -0.78
C LYS A 410 16.81 6.79 -1.66
N PHE A 411 16.23 6.00 -2.53
CA PHE A 411 15.06 6.41 -3.32
C PHE A 411 13.77 6.25 -2.51
N SER A 412 12.81 7.14 -2.74
CA SER A 412 11.45 6.93 -2.21
C SER A 412 10.81 5.68 -2.82
N GLY A 413 9.81 5.10 -2.14
CA GLY A 413 9.11 3.90 -2.62
C GLY A 413 8.60 4.02 -4.05
N GLY A 414 8.01 5.17 -4.44
CA GLY A 414 7.58 5.43 -5.80
C GLY A 414 8.74 5.44 -6.81
N ASN A 415 9.90 6.01 -6.46
CA ASN A 415 11.06 6.00 -7.34
C ASN A 415 11.75 4.63 -7.41
N GLN A 416 11.73 3.84 -6.33
CA GLN A 416 12.15 2.44 -6.36
C GLN A 416 11.27 1.63 -7.33
N GLN A 417 9.95 1.81 -7.28
CA GLN A 417 9.00 1.15 -8.17
C GLN A 417 9.23 1.54 -9.63
N LYS A 418 9.41 2.84 -9.90
CA LYS A 418 9.75 3.34 -11.24
C LYS A 418 11.07 2.75 -11.76
N LEU A 419 12.07 2.55 -10.90
CA LEU A 419 13.36 1.94 -11.28
C LEU A 419 13.19 0.47 -11.67
N VAL A 420 12.41 -0.31 -10.91
CA VAL A 420 12.08 -1.70 -11.24
C VAL A 420 11.31 -1.78 -12.55
N LEU A 421 10.27 -0.95 -12.72
CA LEU A 421 9.51 -0.88 -13.97
C LEU A 421 10.41 -0.48 -15.15
N ALA A 422 11.32 0.50 -14.95
CA ALA A 422 12.25 0.91 -16.00
C ALA A 422 13.14 -0.24 -16.48
N ARG A 423 13.63 -1.08 -15.55
CA ARG A 423 14.41 -2.27 -15.86
C ARG A 423 13.61 -3.27 -16.69
N GLU A 424 12.43 -3.64 -16.22
CA GLU A 424 11.63 -4.70 -16.82
C GLU A 424 10.98 -4.24 -18.14
N LEU A 425 10.43 -3.03 -18.20
CA LEU A 425 9.77 -2.48 -19.37
C LEU A 425 10.77 -1.98 -20.44
N GLY A 426 11.98 -1.65 -20.01
CA GLY A 426 13.06 -1.22 -20.93
C GLY A 426 13.48 -2.32 -21.90
N GLN A 427 13.18 -3.57 -21.61
CA GLN A 427 13.47 -4.73 -22.46
C GLN A 427 12.38 -5.02 -23.50
N ALA A 428 11.31 -4.20 -23.58
CA ALA A 428 10.17 -4.39 -24.47
C ALA A 428 9.59 -5.83 -24.41
N PRO A 429 9.12 -6.30 -23.25
CA PRO A 429 8.69 -7.68 -23.06
C PRO A 429 7.46 -8.02 -23.91
N LYS A 430 7.35 -9.29 -24.32
CA LYS A 430 6.15 -9.86 -24.96
C LYS A 430 5.10 -10.21 -23.93
N VAL A 431 5.53 -10.66 -22.74
CA VAL A 431 4.69 -11.00 -21.58
C VAL A 431 5.23 -10.27 -20.36
N LEU A 432 4.38 -9.56 -19.65
CA LEU A 432 4.72 -8.90 -18.40
C LEU A 432 3.88 -9.48 -17.25
N LEU A 433 4.55 -10.04 -16.27
CA LEU A 433 3.94 -10.36 -14.98
C LEU A 433 4.19 -9.19 -14.03
N VAL A 434 3.14 -8.62 -13.44
CA VAL A 434 3.30 -7.47 -12.56
C VAL A 434 2.44 -7.65 -11.30
N GLY A 435 3.12 -7.68 -10.15
CA GLY A 435 2.50 -7.79 -8.82
C GLY A 435 2.50 -6.46 -8.10
N GLN A 436 1.33 -6.03 -7.61
CA GLN A 436 1.15 -4.85 -6.75
C GLN A 436 1.89 -3.59 -7.24
N PRO A 437 1.75 -3.17 -8.52
CA PRO A 437 2.61 -2.14 -9.12
C PRO A 437 2.47 -0.78 -8.44
N THR A 438 1.34 -0.49 -7.78
CA THR A 438 1.09 0.80 -7.13
C THR A 438 1.19 0.76 -5.60
N ARG A 439 1.56 -0.38 -5.02
CA ARG A 439 1.65 -0.52 -3.57
C ARG A 439 2.67 0.43 -2.97
N GLY A 440 2.22 1.32 -2.07
CA GLY A 440 3.08 2.28 -1.37
C GLY A 440 3.74 3.30 -2.27
N VAL A 441 3.06 3.71 -3.37
CA VAL A 441 3.46 4.82 -4.23
C VAL A 441 2.42 5.94 -4.17
N ASP A 442 2.82 7.13 -4.57
CA ASP A 442 1.93 8.30 -4.62
C ASP A 442 1.04 8.32 -5.88
N ILE A 443 0.01 9.18 -5.87
CA ILE A 443 -0.96 9.30 -6.95
C ILE A 443 -0.29 9.67 -8.29
N GLY A 444 0.72 10.54 -8.28
CA GLY A 444 1.44 10.91 -9.48
C GLY A 444 2.21 9.74 -10.10
N ALA A 445 2.79 8.86 -9.24
CA ALA A 445 3.42 7.63 -9.68
C ALA A 445 2.40 6.60 -10.18
N ILE A 446 1.21 6.49 -9.56
CA ILE A 446 0.12 5.61 -10.02
C ILE A 446 -0.29 5.95 -11.46
N GLU A 447 -0.57 7.23 -11.75
CA GLU A 447 -0.92 7.66 -13.11
C GLU A 447 0.15 7.30 -14.13
N PHE A 448 1.42 7.54 -13.77
CA PHE A 448 2.54 7.19 -14.62
C PHE A 448 2.59 5.68 -14.89
N ILE A 449 2.48 4.84 -13.85
CA ILE A 449 2.49 3.37 -13.98
C ILE A 449 1.34 2.89 -14.88
N TYR A 450 0.14 3.42 -14.67
CA TYR A 450 -1.01 3.10 -15.51
C TYR A 450 -0.78 3.45 -16.98
N SER A 451 -0.18 4.61 -17.25
CA SER A 451 0.17 5.02 -18.61
C SER A 451 1.16 4.05 -19.27
N GLN A 452 2.17 3.57 -18.53
CA GLN A 452 3.15 2.61 -19.03
C GLN A 452 2.53 1.24 -19.33
N LEU A 453 1.69 0.72 -18.43
CA LEU A 453 1.01 -0.56 -18.63
C LEU A 453 0.05 -0.51 -19.84
N ARG A 454 -0.70 0.58 -20.00
CA ARG A 454 -1.56 0.81 -21.16
C ARG A 454 -0.75 0.91 -22.47
N ALA A 455 0.39 1.60 -22.43
CA ALA A 455 1.29 1.71 -23.60
C ALA A 455 1.84 0.33 -24.01
N LEU A 456 2.23 -0.52 -23.05
CA LEU A 456 2.67 -1.89 -23.33
C LEU A 456 1.55 -2.74 -23.93
N ARG A 457 0.34 -2.67 -23.37
CA ARG A 457 -0.85 -3.31 -23.93
C ARG A 457 -1.06 -2.89 -25.39
N ALA A 458 -1.03 -1.59 -25.67
CA ALA A 458 -1.21 -1.06 -27.01
C ALA A 458 -0.09 -1.50 -27.98
N ALA A 459 1.12 -1.76 -27.47
CA ALA A 459 2.24 -2.30 -28.23
C ALA A 459 2.15 -3.84 -28.47
N GLY A 460 1.09 -4.49 -27.99
CA GLY A 460 0.87 -5.94 -28.16
C GLY A 460 1.43 -6.82 -27.04
N CYS A 461 1.94 -6.26 -25.96
CA CYS A 461 2.37 -7.03 -24.78
C CYS A 461 1.15 -7.66 -24.08
N ALA A 462 1.27 -8.91 -23.65
CA ALA A 462 0.32 -9.55 -22.75
C ALA A 462 0.72 -9.22 -21.30
N VAL A 463 -0.21 -8.67 -20.51
CA VAL A 463 0.06 -8.26 -19.12
C VAL A 463 -0.79 -9.09 -18.17
N LEU A 464 -0.16 -9.74 -17.20
CA LEU A 464 -0.81 -10.32 -16.03
C LEU A 464 -0.63 -9.37 -14.85
N LEU A 465 -1.71 -8.73 -14.42
CA LEU A 465 -1.73 -7.77 -13.32
C LEU A 465 -2.29 -8.44 -12.06
N VAL A 466 -1.48 -8.58 -11.03
CA VAL A 466 -1.93 -9.01 -9.70
C VAL A 466 -1.99 -7.79 -8.80
N SER A 467 -3.17 -7.51 -8.24
CA SER A 467 -3.34 -6.41 -7.29
C SER A 467 -4.38 -6.73 -6.21
N SER A 468 -4.11 -6.28 -4.99
CA SER A 468 -5.08 -6.26 -3.90
C SER A 468 -6.05 -5.07 -4.00
N GLU A 469 -5.70 -4.05 -4.78
CA GLU A 469 -6.53 -2.87 -4.99
C GLU A 469 -7.50 -3.11 -6.15
N LEU A 470 -8.80 -3.31 -5.83
CA LEU A 470 -9.82 -3.55 -6.86
C LEU A 470 -9.95 -2.40 -7.85
N ASP A 471 -9.68 -1.17 -7.41
CA ASP A 471 -9.69 0.00 -8.29
C ASP A 471 -8.64 -0.09 -9.40
N GLU A 472 -7.45 -0.60 -9.08
CA GLU A 472 -6.37 -0.83 -10.04
C GLU A 472 -6.76 -1.90 -11.07
N ILE A 473 -7.30 -3.02 -10.59
CA ILE A 473 -7.82 -4.10 -11.43
C ILE A 473 -8.89 -3.56 -12.38
N LEU A 474 -9.89 -2.84 -11.83
CA LEU A 474 -10.99 -2.28 -12.59
C LEU A 474 -10.57 -1.17 -13.57
N ALA A 475 -9.50 -0.43 -13.28
CA ALA A 475 -9.00 0.65 -14.12
C ALA A 475 -8.18 0.17 -15.31
N LEU A 476 -7.48 -0.97 -15.18
CA LEU A 476 -6.48 -1.40 -16.15
C LEU A 476 -6.86 -2.65 -16.93
N SER A 477 -7.65 -3.58 -16.35
CA SER A 477 -7.85 -4.90 -16.91
C SER A 477 -8.88 -4.93 -18.03
N ASP A 478 -8.71 -5.83 -18.98
CA ASP A 478 -9.69 -6.17 -20.03
C ASP A 478 -10.65 -7.28 -19.56
N ARG A 479 -10.12 -8.20 -18.75
CA ARG A 479 -10.88 -9.24 -18.02
C ARG A 479 -10.21 -9.51 -16.67
N VAL A 480 -10.99 -10.05 -15.75
CA VAL A 480 -10.56 -10.31 -14.37
C VAL A 480 -10.76 -11.79 -14.05
N ILE A 481 -9.72 -12.42 -13.54
CA ILE A 481 -9.76 -13.74 -12.93
C ILE A 481 -9.76 -13.56 -11.42
N VAL A 482 -10.66 -14.22 -10.72
CA VAL A 482 -10.74 -14.15 -9.26
C VAL A 482 -10.21 -15.44 -8.66
N MET A 483 -9.32 -15.31 -7.68
CA MET A 483 -8.72 -16.44 -6.97
C MET A 483 -9.17 -16.50 -5.52
N TYR A 484 -9.50 -17.71 -5.08
CA TYR A 484 -9.81 -18.04 -3.69
C TYR A 484 -9.22 -19.40 -3.32
N GLN A 485 -8.44 -19.43 -2.23
CA GLN A 485 -7.77 -20.66 -1.72
C GLN A 485 -7.03 -21.46 -2.81
N GLY A 486 -6.31 -20.78 -3.68
CA GLY A 486 -5.49 -21.37 -4.73
C GLY A 486 -6.25 -21.83 -5.97
N ALA A 487 -7.55 -21.61 -6.05
CA ALA A 487 -8.39 -21.96 -7.20
C ALA A 487 -8.98 -20.71 -7.87
N VAL A 488 -9.30 -20.81 -9.15
CA VAL A 488 -10.07 -19.80 -9.87
C VAL A 488 -11.55 -19.97 -9.51
N THR A 489 -12.17 -18.94 -8.96
CA THR A 489 -13.60 -18.91 -8.61
C THR A 489 -14.46 -18.22 -9.65
N GLY A 490 -13.85 -17.47 -10.57
CA GLY A 490 -14.54 -16.83 -11.69
C GLY A 490 -13.60 -16.12 -12.64
N GLU A 491 -14.03 -16.01 -13.88
CA GLU A 491 -13.40 -15.22 -14.92
C GLU A 491 -14.48 -14.35 -15.57
N LEU A 492 -14.27 -13.03 -15.58
CA LEU A 492 -15.26 -12.06 -16.01
C LEU A 492 -14.65 -11.03 -16.96
N PRO A 493 -15.31 -10.67 -18.06
CA PRO A 493 -14.99 -9.46 -18.81
C PRO A 493 -15.10 -8.23 -17.91
N ILE A 494 -14.27 -7.22 -18.14
CA ILE A 494 -14.27 -6.02 -17.29
C ILE A 494 -15.63 -5.29 -17.27
N ALA A 495 -16.40 -5.39 -18.34
CA ALA A 495 -17.75 -4.79 -18.41
C ALA A 495 -18.71 -5.37 -17.36
N ASP A 496 -18.51 -6.63 -16.96
CA ASP A 496 -19.34 -7.35 -16.01
C ASP A 496 -18.80 -7.29 -14.58
N CYS A 497 -17.67 -6.58 -14.36
CA CYS A 497 -17.03 -6.46 -13.08
C CYS A 497 -17.57 -5.29 -12.26
N SER A 498 -17.87 -5.54 -10.99
CA SER A 498 -18.10 -4.53 -9.95
C SER A 498 -17.37 -4.92 -8.68
N GLU A 499 -17.06 -3.95 -7.82
CA GLU A 499 -16.39 -4.22 -6.53
C GLU A 499 -17.18 -5.25 -5.70
N ALA A 500 -18.52 -5.15 -5.69
CA ALA A 500 -19.39 -6.08 -4.96
C ALA A 500 -19.30 -7.52 -5.51
N ARG A 501 -19.34 -7.67 -6.85
CA ARG A 501 -19.28 -8.98 -7.51
C ARG A 501 -17.93 -9.63 -7.35
N LEU A 502 -16.85 -8.87 -7.55
CA LEU A 502 -15.48 -9.35 -7.31
C LEU A 502 -15.28 -9.73 -5.84
N GLY A 503 -15.76 -8.90 -4.90
CA GLY A 503 -15.68 -9.16 -3.47
C GLY A 503 -16.37 -10.46 -3.06
N MET A 504 -17.55 -10.79 -3.62
CA MET A 504 -18.23 -12.07 -3.38
C MET A 504 -17.39 -13.26 -3.86
N LEU A 505 -16.84 -13.19 -5.08
CA LEU A 505 -16.00 -14.24 -5.65
C LEU A 505 -14.70 -14.43 -4.87
N MET A 506 -14.11 -13.35 -4.35
CA MET A 506 -12.91 -13.39 -3.52
C MET A 506 -13.12 -14.07 -2.16
N LEU A 507 -14.37 -14.26 -1.74
CA LEU A 507 -14.78 -15.00 -0.53
C LEU A 507 -15.26 -16.43 -0.83
N GLY A 508 -15.12 -16.91 -2.08
CA GLY A 508 -15.53 -18.24 -2.49
C GLY A 508 -17.01 -18.37 -2.86
N GLY A 509 -17.71 -17.25 -3.06
CA GLY A 509 -19.07 -17.25 -3.60
C GLY A 509 -19.07 -17.75 -5.05
N ALA A 510 -20.06 -18.55 -5.44
CA ALA A 510 -20.22 -18.99 -6.83
C ALA A 510 -20.81 -17.88 -7.69
N VAL A 511 -20.43 -17.82 -8.98
CA VAL A 511 -21.14 -17.04 -9.99
C VAL A 511 -22.51 -17.69 -10.20
N GLN A 512 -23.60 -17.04 -9.80
CA GLN A 512 -24.96 -17.38 -10.24
C GLN A 512 -25.21 -16.78 -11.62
#